data_3938e24199184d6208ec8b8485d80958
#
_entry.id   3938e24199184d6208ec8b8485d80958
#
_cell.length_a   1.000
_cell.length_b   1.000
_cell.length_c   1.000
_cell.angle_alpha   90.00
_cell.angle_beta   90.00
_cell.angle_gamma   90.00
#
_symmetry.space_group_name_H-M   'P 1'
#
loop_
_entity.id
_entity.type
_entity.pdbx_description
1 polymer ?
#
loop_
_entity_poly.entity_id
_entity_poly.type
_entity_poly.pdbx_seq_one_letter_code
_entity_poly.pdbx_strand_id
1 'polypeptide(L)'
;MPKKILVLHTGGTISMQADASGAVVTSQDNPMNHVSNPLEGIEVHALDFFNLPSPHIKPKHMLALYHKIKEEANNYDGVVITHGTDTLEETAYFLDTMEIPHMPIVLTGAMRSSNELGSDGVYNYLSALRVASDDKAADKGVLVVMNDEIHAAKYVTKTHTTNVGTFQTPTHGPLGLIMKQEILYFKTAEPRVRFDLEHIQGLVPIISAYAGMTDELIDMLDLDHLDGLVVQAFGAGNVPKETAQKLESLLQKDIPVALVSRCFNGIAEPVYAYQGGGVQLQRAGVFFVKELNAQKARLKLLIALNAGLKGQELRNYMEG
;
A
#
# COMPACT_ATOMS: atom_id res chain seq x y z
N MET A 1 23.75 -23.38 1.95
CA MET A 1 22.74 -23.79 0.97
C MET A 1 22.26 -22.53 0.25
N PRO A 2 21.80 -22.62 -1.00
CA PRO A 2 21.22 -21.47 -1.66
C PRO A 2 19.98 -21.00 -0.92
N LYS A 3 19.72 -19.68 -0.92
CA LYS A 3 18.48 -19.10 -0.42
C LYS A 3 17.34 -19.39 -1.39
N LYS A 4 16.23 -19.94 -0.90
CA LYS A 4 15.05 -20.22 -1.70
C LYS A 4 14.10 -19.05 -1.68
N ILE A 5 13.86 -18.43 -2.82
CA ILE A 5 12.97 -17.27 -2.94
C ILE A 5 11.73 -17.66 -3.74
N LEU A 6 10.56 -17.48 -3.10
CA LEU A 6 9.28 -17.60 -3.78
C LEU A 6 9.00 -16.29 -4.53
N VAL A 7 8.68 -16.38 -5.80
CA VAL A 7 8.22 -15.22 -6.59
C VAL A 7 6.75 -15.40 -6.92
N LEU A 8 5.93 -14.45 -6.50
CA LEU A 8 4.50 -14.40 -6.82
C LEU A 8 4.25 -13.30 -7.86
N HIS A 9 3.99 -13.71 -9.09
CA HIS A 9 3.62 -12.77 -10.14
C HIS A 9 2.12 -12.45 -10.04
N THR A 10 1.76 -11.15 -9.99
CA THR A 10 0.37 -10.71 -9.92
C THR A 10 -0.12 -9.97 -11.17
N GLY A 11 0.75 -9.81 -12.17
CA GLY A 11 0.51 -9.03 -13.38
C GLY A 11 1.10 -7.62 -13.30
N GLY A 12 0.49 -6.67 -14.00
CA GLY A 12 0.97 -5.29 -14.11
C GLY A 12 2.03 -5.12 -15.21
N THR A 13 2.49 -3.88 -15.40
CA THR A 13 3.39 -3.49 -16.50
C THR A 13 4.67 -4.32 -16.58
N ILE A 14 5.21 -4.77 -15.46
CA ILE A 14 6.40 -5.64 -15.40
C ILE A 14 6.18 -6.97 -16.14
N SER A 15 4.93 -7.43 -16.18
CA SER A 15 4.50 -8.67 -16.88
C SER A 15 3.81 -8.39 -18.23
N MET A 16 3.88 -7.15 -18.73
CA MET A 16 3.21 -6.71 -19.95
C MET A 16 4.22 -6.36 -21.04
N GLN A 17 3.72 -6.27 -22.28
CA GLN A 17 4.49 -5.86 -23.45
C GLN A 17 3.72 -4.81 -24.25
N ALA A 18 4.45 -3.88 -24.88
CA ALA A 18 3.85 -2.97 -25.85
C ALA A 18 3.60 -3.73 -27.16
N ASP A 19 2.41 -3.59 -27.73
CA ASP A 19 2.05 -4.11 -29.06
C ASP A 19 2.61 -3.22 -30.19
N ALA A 20 2.31 -3.58 -31.43
CA ALA A 20 2.78 -2.84 -32.60
C ALA A 20 2.25 -1.40 -32.68
N SER A 21 1.18 -1.06 -31.97
CA SER A 21 0.63 0.31 -31.85
C SER A 21 1.25 1.11 -30.72
N GLY A 22 2.06 0.47 -29.86
CA GLY A 22 2.61 1.03 -28.63
C GLY A 22 1.67 0.92 -27.41
N ALA A 23 0.52 0.27 -27.55
CA ALA A 23 -0.37 0.00 -26.42
C ALA A 23 0.20 -1.15 -25.57
N VAL A 24 0.21 -0.96 -24.24
CA VAL A 24 0.70 -1.97 -23.30
C VAL A 24 -0.41 -2.97 -23.01
N VAL A 25 -0.17 -4.24 -23.35
CA VAL A 25 -1.14 -5.31 -23.24
C VAL A 25 -0.64 -6.43 -22.31
N THR A 26 -1.57 -7.12 -21.67
CA THR A 26 -1.25 -8.29 -20.86
C THR A 26 -0.70 -9.41 -21.73
N SER A 27 0.45 -9.99 -21.33
CA SER A 27 1.02 -11.17 -21.97
C SER A 27 0.42 -12.44 -21.37
N GLN A 28 0.18 -13.46 -22.23
CA GLN A 28 -0.15 -14.81 -21.74
C GLN A 28 1.06 -15.51 -21.14
N ASP A 29 2.23 -15.18 -21.64
CA ASP A 29 3.52 -15.68 -21.13
C ASP A 29 4.22 -14.50 -20.41
N ASN A 30 4.44 -14.66 -19.12
CA ASN A 30 5.03 -13.61 -18.29
C ASN A 30 6.52 -13.45 -18.64
N PRO A 31 6.95 -12.28 -19.16
CA PRO A 31 8.35 -12.07 -19.52
C PRO A 31 9.34 -12.31 -18.37
N MET A 32 8.89 -12.14 -17.12
CA MET A 32 9.75 -12.34 -15.95
C MET A 32 10.10 -13.81 -15.71
N ASN A 33 9.31 -14.77 -16.20
CA ASN A 33 9.62 -16.21 -16.13
C ASN A 33 10.85 -16.59 -16.98
N HIS A 34 11.22 -15.75 -17.95
CA HIS A 34 12.36 -15.96 -18.85
C HIS A 34 13.63 -15.19 -18.43
N VAL A 35 13.54 -14.40 -17.36
CA VAL A 35 14.71 -13.69 -16.85
C VAL A 35 15.66 -14.67 -16.19
N SER A 36 16.85 -14.84 -16.78
CA SER A 36 17.91 -15.63 -16.15
C SER A 36 18.33 -14.98 -14.83
N ASN A 37 18.40 -15.76 -13.77
CA ASN A 37 18.90 -15.29 -12.49
C ASN A 37 20.45 -15.36 -12.47
N PRO A 38 21.16 -14.24 -12.57
CA PRO A 38 22.62 -14.20 -12.50
C PRO A 38 23.14 -14.19 -11.06
N LEU A 39 22.26 -14.20 -10.05
CA LEU A 39 22.63 -14.04 -8.65
C LEU A 39 23.05 -15.43 -8.08
N GLU A 40 24.30 -15.54 -7.72
CA GLU A 40 24.82 -16.74 -7.08
C GLU A 40 24.19 -16.99 -5.72
N GLY A 41 23.92 -18.24 -5.39
CA GLY A 41 23.38 -18.64 -4.09
C GLY A 41 21.89 -18.36 -3.90
N ILE A 42 21.14 -18.01 -4.95
CA ILE A 42 19.68 -17.80 -4.91
C ILE A 42 19.00 -18.78 -5.85
N GLU A 43 18.10 -19.59 -5.31
CA GLU A 43 17.17 -20.48 -6.02
C GLU A 43 15.81 -19.79 -6.11
N VAL A 44 15.30 -19.58 -7.32
CA VAL A 44 14.04 -18.86 -7.56
C VAL A 44 12.95 -19.84 -7.97
N HIS A 45 11.83 -19.77 -7.27
CA HIS A 45 10.62 -20.51 -7.61
C HIS A 45 9.50 -19.51 -7.94
N ALA A 46 9.16 -19.39 -9.20
CA ALA A 46 8.16 -18.43 -9.68
C ALA A 46 6.78 -19.10 -9.85
N LEU A 47 5.75 -18.37 -9.45
CA LEU A 47 4.34 -18.75 -9.61
C LEU A 47 3.56 -17.57 -10.19
N ASP A 48 2.90 -17.77 -11.32
CA ASP A 48 1.90 -16.82 -11.84
C ASP A 48 0.63 -16.92 -10.98
N PHE A 49 0.58 -16.12 -9.90
CA PHE A 49 -0.48 -16.19 -8.90
C PHE A 49 -1.73 -15.45 -9.35
N PHE A 50 -1.55 -14.28 -9.99
CA PHE A 50 -2.58 -13.54 -10.71
C PHE A 50 -2.01 -13.01 -12.02
N ASN A 51 -2.88 -12.65 -12.96
CA ASN A 51 -2.53 -11.87 -14.15
C ASN A 51 -3.53 -10.73 -14.31
N LEU A 52 -3.46 -9.76 -13.38
CA LEU A 52 -4.40 -8.65 -13.31
C LEU A 52 -3.68 -7.30 -13.50
N PRO A 53 -4.26 -6.38 -14.27
CA PRO A 53 -3.91 -4.97 -14.17
C PRO A 53 -4.14 -4.49 -12.72
N SER A 54 -3.21 -3.70 -12.18
CA SER A 54 -3.28 -3.32 -10.76
C SER A 54 -4.55 -2.54 -10.35
N PRO A 55 -5.22 -1.76 -11.24
CA PRO A 55 -6.52 -1.18 -10.91
C PRO A 55 -7.64 -2.21 -10.65
N HIS A 56 -7.44 -3.47 -11.02
CA HIS A 56 -8.39 -4.55 -10.77
C HIS A 56 -8.09 -5.34 -9.48
N ILE A 57 -6.98 -5.05 -8.82
CA ILE A 57 -6.64 -5.64 -7.51
C ILE A 57 -7.63 -5.11 -6.46
N LYS A 58 -8.13 -6.01 -5.63
CA LYS A 58 -9.08 -5.74 -4.54
C LYS A 58 -8.52 -6.26 -3.23
N PRO A 59 -9.00 -5.81 -2.06
CA PRO A 59 -8.54 -6.31 -0.76
C PRO A 59 -8.56 -7.83 -0.63
N LYS A 60 -9.54 -8.52 -1.23
CA LYS A 60 -9.58 -9.99 -1.27
C LYS A 60 -8.38 -10.63 -1.99
N HIS A 61 -7.80 -9.95 -3.01
CA HIS A 61 -6.61 -10.43 -3.70
C HIS A 61 -5.35 -10.22 -2.84
N MET A 62 -5.31 -9.11 -2.09
CA MET A 62 -4.23 -8.83 -1.13
C MET A 62 -4.25 -9.86 0.01
N LEU A 63 -5.44 -10.21 0.49
CA LEU A 63 -5.63 -11.26 1.50
C LEU A 63 -5.20 -12.65 0.97
N ALA A 64 -5.52 -12.97 -0.28
CA ALA A 64 -5.07 -14.22 -0.90
C ALA A 64 -3.53 -14.31 -1.00
N LEU A 65 -2.85 -13.19 -1.29
CA LEU A 65 -1.38 -13.12 -1.22
C LEU A 65 -0.87 -13.39 0.20
N TYR A 66 -1.50 -12.78 1.21
CA TYR A 66 -1.15 -13.02 2.61
C TYR A 66 -1.26 -14.52 2.98
N HIS A 67 -2.40 -15.15 2.65
CA HIS A 67 -2.60 -16.57 2.93
C HIS A 67 -1.56 -17.45 2.20
N LYS A 68 -1.23 -17.11 0.93
CA LYS A 68 -0.20 -17.87 0.19
C LYS A 68 1.18 -17.72 0.81
N ILE A 69 1.56 -16.53 1.25
CA ILE A 69 2.82 -16.29 1.95
C ILE A 69 2.87 -17.10 3.26
N LYS A 70 1.78 -17.09 4.03
CA LYS A 70 1.68 -17.83 5.29
C LYS A 70 1.77 -19.36 5.08
N GLU A 71 1.10 -19.87 4.04
CA GLU A 71 1.16 -21.28 3.64
C GLU A 71 2.59 -21.74 3.31
N GLU A 72 3.35 -20.87 2.59
CA GLU A 72 4.68 -21.21 2.08
C GLU A 72 5.83 -20.84 3.02
N ALA A 73 5.53 -20.27 4.18
CA ALA A 73 6.53 -19.71 5.10
C ALA A 73 7.67 -20.65 5.51
N ASN A 74 7.39 -21.96 5.57
CA ASN A 74 8.40 -22.95 5.97
C ASN A 74 9.21 -23.51 4.77
N ASN A 75 8.84 -23.15 3.55
CA ASN A 75 9.41 -23.70 2.33
C ASN A 75 10.44 -22.74 1.69
N TYR A 76 10.40 -21.45 2.05
CA TYR A 76 11.19 -20.39 1.45
C TYR A 76 11.86 -19.48 2.48
N ASP A 77 12.97 -18.88 2.09
CA ASP A 77 13.75 -17.94 2.90
C ASP A 77 13.29 -16.48 2.69
N GLY A 78 12.55 -16.20 1.62
CA GLY A 78 12.03 -14.88 1.32
C GLY A 78 11.00 -14.91 0.19
N VAL A 79 10.27 -13.82 0.03
CA VAL A 79 9.22 -13.66 -0.99
C VAL A 79 9.44 -12.40 -1.80
N VAL A 80 9.31 -12.50 -3.12
CA VAL A 80 9.20 -11.37 -4.04
C VAL A 80 7.81 -11.38 -4.67
N ILE A 81 7.15 -10.24 -4.72
CA ILE A 81 5.87 -10.06 -5.39
C ILE A 81 6.06 -9.05 -6.51
N THR A 82 5.89 -9.47 -7.76
CA THR A 82 5.82 -8.52 -8.88
C THR A 82 4.40 -8.01 -9.03
N HIS A 83 4.23 -6.71 -9.13
CA HIS A 83 2.93 -6.07 -9.04
C HIS A 83 2.81 -4.87 -9.99
N GLY A 84 1.60 -4.59 -10.44
CA GLY A 84 1.34 -3.36 -11.20
C GLY A 84 1.40 -2.13 -10.31
N THR A 85 2.01 -1.06 -10.81
CA THR A 85 2.46 0.09 -10.00
C THR A 85 1.34 0.97 -9.43
N ASP A 86 0.10 0.96 -9.99
CA ASP A 86 -0.97 1.86 -9.54
C ASP A 86 -1.48 1.55 -8.12
N THR A 87 -1.51 0.27 -7.73
CA THR A 87 -1.97 -0.15 -6.39
C THR A 87 -0.90 -0.95 -5.63
N LEU A 88 0.35 -0.94 -6.09
CA LEU A 88 1.47 -1.62 -5.43
C LEU A 88 1.64 -1.15 -3.98
N GLU A 89 1.59 0.15 -3.74
CA GLU A 89 1.73 0.73 -2.39
C GLU A 89 0.61 0.29 -1.43
N GLU A 90 -0.60 0.07 -1.95
CA GLU A 90 -1.75 -0.41 -1.19
C GLU A 90 -1.57 -1.89 -0.81
N THR A 91 -1.18 -2.72 -1.78
CA THR A 91 -0.90 -4.15 -1.52
C THR A 91 0.26 -4.31 -0.54
N ALA A 92 1.33 -3.53 -0.69
CA ALA A 92 2.46 -3.54 0.24
C ALA A 92 2.01 -3.17 1.66
N TYR A 93 1.23 -2.09 1.82
CA TYR A 93 0.72 -1.65 3.10
C TYR A 93 -0.21 -2.68 3.73
N PHE A 94 -1.13 -3.28 2.93
CA PHE A 94 -2.02 -4.34 3.40
C PHE A 94 -1.22 -5.50 3.99
N LEU A 95 -0.25 -6.03 3.25
CA LEU A 95 0.59 -7.14 3.72
C LEU A 95 1.39 -6.78 4.97
N ASP A 96 1.86 -5.54 5.08
CA ASP A 96 2.64 -5.06 6.24
C ASP A 96 1.81 -4.99 7.53
N THR A 97 0.48 -4.90 7.41
CA THR A 97 -0.46 -4.94 8.54
C THR A 97 -0.93 -6.36 8.90
N MET A 98 -0.53 -7.37 8.14
CA MET A 98 -0.86 -8.77 8.41
C MET A 98 0.21 -9.43 9.29
N GLU A 99 -0.18 -10.52 9.97
CA GLU A 99 0.73 -11.37 10.74
C GLU A 99 1.59 -12.24 9.80
N ILE A 100 2.55 -11.59 9.14
CA ILE A 100 3.46 -12.21 8.19
C ILE A 100 4.56 -13.01 8.90
N PRO A 101 5.09 -14.07 8.26
CA PRO A 101 6.23 -14.83 8.75
C PRO A 101 7.49 -13.95 8.90
N HIS A 102 8.41 -14.39 9.76
CA HIS A 102 9.70 -13.73 9.94
C HIS A 102 10.65 -14.05 8.78
N MET A 103 10.43 -13.42 7.66
CA MET A 103 11.27 -13.49 6.46
C MET A 103 11.13 -12.21 5.62
N PRO A 104 12.08 -11.89 4.73
CA PRO A 104 11.95 -10.76 3.82
C PRO A 104 10.74 -10.94 2.87
N ILE A 105 9.89 -9.91 2.80
CA ILE A 105 8.79 -9.82 1.83
C ILE A 105 8.96 -8.53 1.06
N VAL A 106 9.16 -8.65 -0.26
CA VAL A 106 9.53 -7.53 -1.13
C VAL A 106 8.55 -7.41 -2.27
N LEU A 107 7.96 -6.24 -2.46
CA LEU A 107 7.18 -5.91 -3.65
C LEU A 107 8.04 -5.11 -4.63
N THR A 108 7.83 -5.38 -5.90
CA THR A 108 8.45 -4.63 -6.99
C THR A 108 7.53 -4.55 -8.21
N GLY A 109 7.88 -3.69 -9.16
CA GLY A 109 7.12 -3.50 -10.38
C GLY A 109 7.96 -2.85 -11.47
N ALA A 110 7.32 -2.39 -12.53
CA ALA A 110 7.96 -1.63 -13.59
C ALA A 110 7.07 -0.49 -14.06
N MET A 111 7.68 0.64 -14.36
CA MET A 111 7.00 1.79 -14.97
C MET A 111 6.95 1.67 -16.49
N ARG A 112 7.86 0.90 -17.08
CA ARG A 112 7.97 0.64 -18.51
C ARG A 112 7.76 -0.84 -18.81
N SER A 113 7.09 -1.14 -19.91
CA SER A 113 6.88 -2.52 -20.36
C SER A 113 8.20 -3.21 -20.73
N SER A 114 8.20 -4.54 -20.69
CA SER A 114 9.43 -5.34 -20.80
C SER A 114 10.18 -5.14 -22.13
N ASN A 115 9.47 -4.80 -23.21
CA ASN A 115 10.03 -4.53 -24.55
C ASN A 115 10.22 -3.05 -24.87
N GLU A 116 9.96 -2.15 -23.93
CA GLU A 116 10.16 -0.71 -24.09
C GLU A 116 11.64 -0.34 -23.89
N LEU A 117 12.14 0.61 -24.68
CA LEU A 117 13.50 1.13 -24.52
C LEU A 117 13.69 1.75 -23.14
N GLY A 118 14.68 1.27 -22.41
CA GLY A 118 14.94 1.69 -21.02
C GLY A 118 13.96 1.11 -20.02
N SER A 119 13.40 -0.08 -20.30
CA SER A 119 12.60 -0.84 -19.34
C SER A 119 13.34 -1.04 -18.01
N ASP A 120 12.65 -0.78 -16.91
CA ASP A 120 13.15 -0.89 -15.54
C ASP A 120 12.82 -2.24 -14.89
N GLY A 121 11.99 -3.07 -15.52
CA GLY A 121 11.41 -4.27 -14.91
C GLY A 121 12.45 -5.30 -14.48
N VAL A 122 13.37 -5.70 -15.38
CA VAL A 122 14.39 -6.71 -15.06
C VAL A 122 15.31 -6.25 -13.95
N TYR A 123 15.73 -4.98 -13.98
CA TYR A 123 16.60 -4.42 -12.96
C TYR A 123 15.92 -4.38 -11.58
N ASN A 124 14.69 -3.90 -11.52
CA ASN A 124 13.88 -3.88 -10.29
C ASN A 124 13.64 -5.30 -9.74
N TYR A 125 13.35 -6.26 -10.63
CA TYR A 125 13.16 -7.66 -10.26
C TYR A 125 14.42 -8.28 -9.63
N LEU A 126 15.59 -8.14 -10.28
CA LEU A 126 16.85 -8.64 -9.73
C LEU A 126 17.23 -7.94 -8.42
N SER A 127 16.96 -6.65 -8.31
CA SER A 127 17.15 -5.88 -7.08
C SER A 127 16.24 -6.38 -5.94
N ALA A 128 15.00 -6.71 -6.25
CA ALA A 128 14.06 -7.29 -5.29
C ALA A 128 14.52 -8.68 -4.82
N LEU A 129 15.04 -9.53 -5.72
CA LEU A 129 15.61 -10.84 -5.35
C LEU A 129 16.80 -10.70 -4.41
N ARG A 130 17.69 -9.72 -4.65
CA ARG A 130 18.82 -9.43 -3.75
C ARG A 130 18.35 -9.05 -2.36
N VAL A 131 17.36 -8.17 -2.25
CA VAL A 131 16.82 -7.74 -0.95
C VAL A 131 16.06 -8.89 -0.27
N ALA A 132 15.28 -9.68 -1.01
CA ALA A 132 14.56 -10.83 -0.47
C ALA A 132 15.48 -11.96 0.03
N SER A 133 16.72 -12.03 -0.46
CA SER A 133 17.72 -13.01 0.00
C SER A 133 18.60 -12.51 1.18
N ASP A 134 18.46 -11.23 1.56
CA ASP A 134 19.23 -10.65 2.67
C ASP A 134 18.49 -10.81 4.00
N ASP A 135 19.06 -11.59 4.92
CA ASP A 135 18.49 -11.82 6.25
C ASP A 135 18.23 -10.52 7.03
N LYS A 136 18.99 -9.46 6.76
CA LYS A 136 18.79 -8.14 7.39
C LYS A 136 17.48 -7.47 6.99
N ALA A 137 16.83 -7.94 5.93
CA ALA A 137 15.54 -7.42 5.50
C ALA A 137 14.35 -8.02 6.27
N ALA A 138 14.51 -9.17 6.93
CA ALA A 138 13.43 -9.90 7.62
C ALA A 138 12.71 -9.07 8.69
N ASP A 139 13.47 -8.27 9.46
CA ASP A 139 12.91 -7.44 10.55
C ASP A 139 12.36 -6.08 10.08
N LYS A 140 12.35 -5.82 8.78
CA LYS A 140 12.00 -4.48 8.27
C LYS A 140 10.54 -4.36 7.81
N GLY A 141 9.75 -5.43 7.99
CA GLY A 141 8.38 -5.52 7.48
C GLY A 141 8.34 -5.73 5.98
N VAL A 142 7.23 -5.39 5.36
CA VAL A 142 7.08 -5.46 3.91
C VAL A 142 7.79 -4.29 3.26
N LEU A 143 8.62 -4.60 2.27
CA LEU A 143 9.46 -3.65 1.57
C LEU A 143 8.97 -3.44 0.13
N VAL A 144 9.15 -2.24 -0.38
CA VAL A 144 9.01 -1.92 -1.80
C VAL A 144 10.38 -1.57 -2.35
N VAL A 145 10.80 -2.28 -3.39
CA VAL A 145 12.11 -2.09 -4.04
C VAL A 145 11.90 -1.62 -5.46
N MET A 146 12.30 -0.39 -5.73
CA MET A 146 12.20 0.25 -7.03
C MET A 146 13.36 1.25 -7.22
N ASN A 147 13.98 1.25 -8.40
CA ASN A 147 14.96 2.28 -8.80
C ASN A 147 16.07 2.50 -7.75
N ASP A 148 16.73 1.41 -7.32
CA ASP A 148 17.81 1.36 -6.30
C ASP A 148 17.41 1.72 -4.86
N GLU A 149 16.16 2.10 -4.62
CA GLU A 149 15.68 2.46 -3.28
C GLU A 149 14.87 1.33 -2.65
N ILE A 150 15.03 1.19 -1.33
CA ILE A 150 14.28 0.26 -0.48
C ILE A 150 13.36 1.10 0.40
N HIS A 151 12.08 0.94 0.25
CA HIS A 151 11.08 1.72 0.98
C HIS A 151 10.27 0.85 1.94
N ALA A 152 9.87 1.42 3.08
CA ALA A 152 8.87 0.81 3.95
C ALA A 152 7.48 0.89 3.31
N ALA A 153 6.72 -0.20 3.35
CA ALA A 153 5.36 -0.26 2.83
C ALA A 153 4.44 0.83 3.42
N LYS A 154 4.61 1.17 4.71
CA LYS A 154 3.83 2.21 5.39
C LYS A 154 3.93 3.56 4.69
N TYR A 155 5.12 3.96 4.21
CA TYR A 155 5.40 5.34 3.82
C TYR A 155 5.58 5.56 2.32
N VAL A 156 5.88 4.50 1.57
CA VAL A 156 6.11 4.61 0.12
C VAL A 156 4.84 5.04 -0.61
N THR A 157 4.97 5.88 -1.63
CA THR A 157 3.84 6.27 -2.50
C THR A 157 4.31 6.51 -3.92
N LYS A 158 3.41 6.25 -4.89
CA LYS A 158 3.62 6.56 -6.30
C LYS A 158 3.40 8.06 -6.54
N THR A 159 4.47 8.80 -6.84
CA THR A 159 4.45 10.26 -6.91
C THR A 159 4.37 10.83 -8.32
N HIS A 160 4.58 9.99 -9.33
CA HIS A 160 4.61 10.40 -10.74
C HIS A 160 3.94 9.36 -11.62
N THR A 161 3.32 9.79 -12.70
CA THR A 161 2.55 8.92 -13.61
C THR A 161 3.43 7.99 -14.47
N THR A 162 4.64 8.40 -14.85
CA THR A 162 5.47 7.70 -15.85
C THR A 162 6.97 7.58 -15.49
N ASN A 163 7.48 8.35 -14.52
CA ASN A 163 8.91 8.33 -14.16
C ASN A 163 9.28 7.02 -13.46
N VAL A 164 10.42 6.42 -13.83
CA VAL A 164 10.91 5.18 -13.20
C VAL A 164 11.25 5.36 -11.71
N GLY A 165 11.68 6.55 -11.29
CA GLY A 165 11.91 6.93 -9.89
C GLY A 165 10.64 7.42 -9.17
N THR A 166 9.46 6.93 -9.54
CA THR A 166 8.17 7.43 -9.04
C THR A 166 7.84 7.01 -7.62
N PHE A 167 8.35 5.87 -7.16
CA PHE A 167 8.12 5.43 -5.79
C PHE A 167 9.05 6.19 -4.86
N GLN A 168 8.44 6.96 -3.97
CA GLN A 168 9.13 7.84 -3.05
C GLN A 168 8.56 7.68 -1.63
N THR A 169 9.36 8.05 -0.65
CA THR A 169 8.92 8.19 0.75
C THR A 169 9.14 9.65 1.19
N PRO A 170 8.27 10.58 0.79
CA PRO A 170 8.58 12.02 0.81
C PRO A 170 8.94 12.59 2.17
N THR A 171 8.23 12.16 3.23
CA THR A 171 8.43 12.70 4.58
C THR A 171 9.55 11.98 5.34
N HIS A 172 9.74 10.68 5.07
CA HIS A 172 10.60 9.81 5.88
C HIS A 172 11.90 9.40 5.17
N GLY A 173 11.96 9.49 3.83
CA GLY A 173 13.04 8.97 3.01
C GLY A 173 13.09 7.43 2.97
N PRO A 174 13.87 6.83 2.09
CA PRO A 174 13.98 5.39 1.96
C PRO A 174 14.55 4.73 3.23
N LEU A 175 14.27 3.44 3.38
CA LEU A 175 14.88 2.59 4.42
C LEU A 175 16.32 2.24 4.10
N GLY A 176 16.65 2.14 2.83
CA GLY A 176 17.98 1.75 2.38
C GLY A 176 18.17 1.96 0.89
N LEU A 177 19.38 1.66 0.43
CA LEU A 177 19.81 1.74 -0.97
C LEU A 177 20.47 0.44 -1.41
N ILE A 178 20.26 0.10 -2.67
CA ILE A 178 20.88 -1.05 -3.32
C ILE A 178 22.10 -0.53 -4.12
N MET A 179 23.27 -0.90 -3.64
CA MET A 179 24.53 -0.58 -4.30
C MET A 179 25.02 -1.78 -5.11
N LYS A 180 26.03 -1.58 -5.96
CA LYS A 180 26.58 -2.65 -6.81
C LYS A 180 27.04 -3.86 -6.01
N GLN A 181 27.71 -3.65 -4.88
CA GLN A 181 28.33 -4.71 -4.08
C GLN A 181 27.56 -5.03 -2.79
N GLU A 182 26.79 -4.10 -2.25
CA GLU A 182 26.15 -4.24 -0.95
C GLU A 182 24.76 -3.61 -0.92
N ILE A 183 23.98 -3.94 0.11
CA ILE A 183 22.71 -3.32 0.46
C ILE A 183 22.92 -2.53 1.75
N LEU A 184 22.61 -1.23 1.71
CA LEU A 184 22.71 -0.35 2.88
C LEU A 184 21.33 -0.09 3.46
N TYR A 185 21.16 -0.35 4.74
CA TYR A 185 19.95 -0.01 5.49
C TYR A 185 20.26 1.12 6.47
N PHE A 186 19.49 2.19 6.42
CA PHE A 186 19.66 3.39 7.25
C PHE A 186 18.79 3.38 8.50
N LYS A 187 17.68 2.62 8.47
CA LYS A 187 16.63 2.65 9.48
C LYS A 187 16.25 1.25 9.93
N THR A 188 15.73 1.18 11.14
CA THR A 188 15.03 0.01 11.68
C THR A 188 13.53 0.11 11.36
N ALA A 189 12.84 -1.03 11.37
CA ALA A 189 11.39 -1.03 11.27
C ALA A 189 10.77 -0.47 12.56
N GLU A 190 9.65 0.23 12.41
CA GLU A 190 8.83 0.65 13.54
C GLU A 190 7.98 -0.52 14.06
N PRO A 191 7.72 -0.59 15.38
CA PRO A 191 6.73 -1.51 15.93
C PRO A 191 5.36 -1.27 15.26
N ARG A 192 4.66 -2.34 14.96
CA ARG A 192 3.34 -2.27 14.31
C ARG A 192 2.37 -3.30 14.86
N VAL A 193 1.11 -2.94 14.92
CA VAL A 193 0.03 -3.88 15.20
C VAL A 193 -0.23 -4.69 13.92
N ARG A 194 -0.35 -6.00 14.07
CA ARG A 194 -0.59 -6.94 12.98
C ARG A 194 -1.83 -7.77 13.24
N PHE A 195 -2.48 -8.19 12.18
CA PHE A 195 -3.73 -8.94 12.22
C PHE A 195 -3.63 -10.24 11.43
N ASP A 196 -4.31 -11.27 11.92
CA ASP A 196 -4.54 -12.52 11.20
C ASP A 196 -6.01 -12.54 10.75
N LEU A 197 -6.25 -12.26 9.48
CA LEU A 197 -7.59 -12.18 8.91
C LEU A 197 -7.87 -13.38 8.01
N GLU A 198 -9.02 -14.03 8.20
CA GLU A 198 -9.50 -15.11 7.34
C GLU A 198 -10.30 -14.56 6.13
N HIS A 199 -10.96 -13.42 6.30
CA HIS A 199 -11.74 -12.77 5.25
C HIS A 199 -11.67 -11.26 5.38
N ILE A 200 -11.98 -10.55 4.29
CA ILE A 200 -12.07 -9.09 4.25
C ILE A 200 -13.24 -8.65 3.40
N GLN A 201 -14.08 -7.82 3.96
CA GLN A 201 -15.27 -7.28 3.33
C GLN A 201 -15.60 -5.89 3.87
N GLY A 202 -16.56 -5.23 3.26
CA GLY A 202 -17.06 -3.94 3.68
C GLY A 202 -16.76 -2.81 2.70
N LEU A 203 -17.54 -1.75 2.86
CA LEU A 203 -17.48 -0.54 2.04
C LEU A 203 -16.93 0.63 2.85
N VAL A 204 -15.70 1.02 2.54
CA VAL A 204 -15.03 2.21 3.10
C VAL A 204 -14.56 3.08 1.93
N PRO A 205 -15.39 4.01 1.42
CA PRO A 205 -15.01 4.93 0.35
C PRO A 205 -14.07 6.03 0.83
N ILE A 206 -13.46 6.71 -0.13
CA ILE A 206 -12.64 7.92 0.07
C ILE A 206 -13.34 9.08 -0.61
N ILE A 207 -13.52 10.19 0.09
CA ILE A 207 -13.93 11.47 -0.49
C ILE A 207 -12.85 12.53 -0.29
N SER A 208 -12.61 13.33 -1.33
CA SER A 208 -11.62 14.42 -1.28
C SER A 208 -12.34 15.76 -1.20
N ALA A 209 -11.99 16.56 -0.21
CA ALA A 209 -12.54 17.90 -0.05
C ALA A 209 -12.06 18.82 -1.17
N TYR A 210 -12.97 19.64 -1.72
CA TYR A 210 -12.71 20.63 -2.76
C TYR A 210 -13.45 21.95 -2.46
N ALA A 211 -13.02 23.04 -3.06
CA ALA A 211 -13.67 24.35 -2.89
C ALA A 211 -15.11 24.29 -3.43
N GLY A 212 -16.09 24.70 -2.61
CA GLY A 212 -17.50 24.61 -2.94
C GLY A 212 -18.14 23.24 -2.68
N MET A 213 -17.44 22.31 -2.02
CA MET A 213 -18.02 21.05 -1.58
C MET A 213 -19.11 21.30 -0.54
N THR A 214 -20.25 20.66 -0.73
CA THR A 214 -21.38 20.61 0.20
C THR A 214 -21.51 19.23 0.85
N ASP A 215 -22.62 18.95 1.49
CA ASP A 215 -22.95 17.63 2.06
C ASP A 215 -23.57 16.66 1.04
N GLU A 216 -23.98 17.14 -0.13
CA GLU A 216 -24.66 16.34 -1.17
C GLU A 216 -23.91 15.08 -1.56
N LEU A 217 -22.56 15.14 -1.66
CA LEU A 217 -21.76 13.97 -2.00
C LEU A 217 -21.85 12.86 -0.94
N ILE A 218 -21.97 13.23 0.33
CA ILE A 218 -22.14 12.27 1.43
C ILE A 218 -23.56 11.72 1.43
N ASP A 219 -24.55 12.55 1.07
CA ASP A 219 -25.96 12.15 0.98
C ASP A 219 -26.22 11.12 -0.14
N MET A 220 -25.35 11.09 -1.17
CA MET A 220 -25.41 10.09 -2.22
C MET A 220 -24.88 8.71 -1.78
N LEU A 221 -24.21 8.61 -0.62
CA LEU A 221 -23.72 7.33 -0.12
C LEU A 221 -24.90 6.52 0.45
N ASP A 222 -24.91 5.24 0.13
CA ASP A 222 -25.85 4.28 0.74
C ASP A 222 -25.36 3.96 2.16
N LEU A 223 -25.97 4.60 3.15
CA LEU A 223 -25.56 4.50 4.54
C LEU A 223 -25.84 3.11 5.16
N ASP A 224 -26.77 2.34 4.59
CA ASP A 224 -27.10 1.00 5.08
C ASP A 224 -26.00 -0.02 4.75
N HIS A 225 -25.15 0.31 3.76
CA HIS A 225 -24.03 -0.51 3.33
C HIS A 225 -22.66 0.11 3.61
N LEU A 226 -22.62 1.25 4.32
CA LEU A 226 -21.40 2.00 4.60
C LEU A 226 -20.79 1.56 5.93
N ASP A 227 -19.62 0.91 5.90
CA ASP A 227 -18.90 0.46 7.10
C ASP A 227 -17.97 1.52 7.69
N GLY A 228 -17.59 2.50 6.90
CA GLY A 228 -16.73 3.63 7.32
C GLY A 228 -16.46 4.59 6.18
N LEU A 229 -15.87 5.74 6.50
CA LEU A 229 -15.55 6.78 5.52
C LEU A 229 -14.16 7.33 5.76
N VAL A 230 -13.40 7.57 4.68
CA VAL A 230 -12.14 8.32 4.72
C VAL A 230 -12.31 9.66 4.02
N VAL A 231 -11.90 10.73 4.68
CA VAL A 231 -11.96 12.10 4.14
C VAL A 231 -10.55 12.62 3.93
N GLN A 232 -10.21 13.00 2.69
CA GLN A 232 -9.04 13.81 2.37
C GLN A 232 -9.42 15.29 2.57
N ALA A 233 -9.07 15.82 3.73
CA ALA A 233 -9.41 17.17 4.14
C ALA A 233 -8.44 18.25 3.63
N PHE A 234 -8.81 19.52 3.77
CA PHE A 234 -7.93 20.63 3.46
C PHE A 234 -6.81 20.79 4.49
N GLY A 235 -5.61 21.08 4.03
CA GLY A 235 -4.49 21.50 4.87
C GLY A 235 -4.30 20.62 6.11
N ALA A 236 -4.39 21.23 7.30
CA ALA A 236 -4.21 20.53 8.57
C ALA A 236 -5.41 19.66 9.01
N GLY A 237 -6.44 19.49 8.17
CA GLY A 237 -7.58 18.61 8.49
C GLY A 237 -8.89 19.37 8.67
N ASN A 238 -9.19 20.29 7.76
CA ASN A 238 -10.43 21.07 7.77
C ASN A 238 -11.34 20.66 6.62
N VAL A 239 -12.64 20.84 6.80
CA VAL A 239 -13.66 20.63 5.77
C VAL A 239 -14.65 21.80 5.77
N PRO A 240 -15.52 21.97 4.74
CA PRO A 240 -16.62 22.91 4.79
C PRO A 240 -17.56 22.63 5.96
N LYS A 241 -18.25 23.67 6.43
CA LYS A 241 -19.17 23.61 7.58
C LYS A 241 -20.26 22.56 7.39
N GLU A 242 -20.90 22.54 6.24
CA GLU A 242 -22.00 21.64 5.90
C GLU A 242 -21.49 20.17 5.89
N THR A 243 -20.33 19.95 5.29
CA THR A 243 -19.63 18.66 5.29
C THR A 243 -19.36 18.20 6.73
N ALA A 244 -18.86 19.07 7.62
CA ALA A 244 -18.58 18.70 9.01
C ALA A 244 -19.86 18.25 9.76
N GLN A 245 -20.97 18.95 9.59
CA GLN A 245 -22.26 18.58 10.20
C GLN A 245 -22.71 17.19 9.73
N LYS A 246 -22.47 16.87 8.46
CA LYS A 246 -22.81 15.58 7.90
C LYS A 246 -21.92 14.46 8.45
N LEU A 247 -20.60 14.71 8.58
CA LEU A 247 -19.68 13.75 9.20
C LEU A 247 -20.08 13.47 10.67
N GLU A 248 -20.51 14.48 11.43
CA GLU A 248 -21.05 14.28 12.78
C GLU A 248 -22.27 13.38 12.78
N SER A 249 -23.16 13.51 11.78
CA SER A 249 -24.35 12.66 11.67
C SER A 249 -24.00 11.20 11.34
N LEU A 250 -22.92 10.93 10.62
CA LEU A 250 -22.41 9.56 10.38
C LEU A 250 -21.91 8.93 11.70
N LEU A 251 -21.13 9.70 12.46
CA LEU A 251 -20.60 9.25 13.75
C LEU A 251 -21.72 8.92 14.76
N GLN A 252 -22.84 9.68 14.74
CA GLN A 252 -24.03 9.38 15.55
C GLN A 252 -24.75 8.09 15.15
N LYS A 253 -24.49 7.58 13.94
CA LYS A 253 -24.97 6.29 13.43
C LYS A 253 -23.92 5.18 13.56
N ASP A 254 -22.90 5.38 14.38
CA ASP A 254 -21.78 4.46 14.58
C ASP A 254 -20.96 4.16 13.31
N ILE A 255 -21.03 5.03 12.29
CA ILE A 255 -20.21 4.92 11.10
C ILE A 255 -18.88 5.66 11.36
N PRO A 256 -17.74 4.96 11.48
CA PRO A 256 -16.47 5.59 11.77
C PRO A 256 -15.97 6.45 10.61
N VAL A 257 -15.43 7.61 10.93
CA VAL A 257 -14.85 8.55 9.97
C VAL A 257 -13.36 8.74 10.26
N ALA A 258 -12.51 8.43 9.30
CA ALA A 258 -11.09 8.71 9.34
C ALA A 258 -10.76 9.91 8.45
N LEU A 259 -9.80 10.72 8.87
CA LEU A 259 -9.40 11.93 8.18
C LEU A 259 -7.89 11.94 7.95
N VAL A 260 -7.50 12.27 6.73
CA VAL A 260 -6.13 12.57 6.32
C VAL A 260 -6.09 13.91 5.58
N SER A 261 -4.91 14.49 5.42
CA SER A 261 -4.77 15.66 4.56
C SER A 261 -4.77 15.27 3.07
N ARG A 262 -5.33 16.12 2.20
CA ARG A 262 -5.12 16.02 0.74
C ARG A 262 -3.76 16.59 0.30
N CYS A 263 -3.03 17.22 1.22
CA CYS A 263 -1.68 17.68 0.95
C CYS A 263 -0.74 16.48 0.79
N PHE A 264 0.17 16.58 -0.16
CA PHE A 264 1.12 15.51 -0.47
C PHE A 264 2.11 15.25 0.67
N ASN A 265 2.50 16.30 1.40
CA ASN A 265 3.39 16.22 2.56
C ASN A 265 2.73 16.83 3.80
N GLY A 266 3.22 16.44 4.96
CA GLY A 266 2.74 16.91 6.25
C GLY A 266 1.71 15.97 6.86
N ILE A 267 1.26 16.34 8.06
CA ILE A 267 0.36 15.53 8.88
C ILE A 267 -0.87 16.37 9.22
N ALA A 268 -2.05 15.76 9.14
CA ALA A 268 -3.28 16.41 9.60
C ALA A 268 -3.29 16.47 11.13
N GLU A 269 -3.53 17.67 11.68
CA GLU A 269 -3.60 17.94 13.12
C GLU A 269 -4.79 18.84 13.44
N PRO A 270 -5.50 18.61 14.56
CA PRO A 270 -6.69 19.39 14.95
C PRO A 270 -6.30 20.74 15.57
N VAL A 271 -5.93 21.72 14.74
CA VAL A 271 -5.46 23.05 15.19
C VAL A 271 -6.51 24.17 15.08
N TYR A 272 -7.47 24.07 14.16
CA TYR A 272 -8.44 25.13 13.91
C TYR A 272 -9.78 24.87 14.60
N ALA A 273 -10.31 25.90 15.30
CA ALA A 273 -11.51 25.81 16.15
C ALA A 273 -12.79 26.40 15.54
N TYR A 274 -12.77 26.84 14.27
CA TYR A 274 -13.98 27.29 13.56
C TYR A 274 -14.87 26.09 13.14
N GLN A 275 -16.09 26.37 12.66
CA GLN A 275 -17.00 25.32 12.16
C GLN A 275 -16.41 24.62 10.94
N GLY A 276 -16.25 23.30 11.02
CA GLY A 276 -15.55 22.48 10.03
C GLY A 276 -14.03 22.42 10.26
N GLY A 277 -13.51 23.07 11.29
CA GLY A 277 -12.12 22.97 11.69
C GLY A 277 -11.78 21.67 12.42
N GLY A 278 -10.51 21.27 12.38
CA GLY A 278 -10.05 20.00 12.92
C GLY A 278 -10.38 19.76 14.39
N VAL A 279 -10.40 20.81 15.22
CA VAL A 279 -10.74 20.73 16.65
C VAL A 279 -12.20 20.25 16.85
N GLN A 280 -13.15 20.78 16.06
CA GLN A 280 -14.55 20.35 16.10
C GLN A 280 -14.65 18.90 15.66
N LEU A 281 -14.03 18.54 14.54
CA LEU A 281 -14.07 17.17 13.98
C LEU A 281 -13.51 16.15 14.96
N GLN A 282 -12.37 16.45 15.60
CA GLN A 282 -11.78 15.54 16.60
C GLN A 282 -12.71 15.36 17.81
N ARG A 283 -13.33 16.45 18.31
CA ARG A 283 -14.28 16.39 19.43
C ARG A 283 -15.53 15.59 19.07
N ALA A 284 -15.97 15.67 17.83
CA ALA A 284 -17.09 14.86 17.32
C ALA A 284 -16.78 13.37 17.20
N GLY A 285 -15.50 12.98 17.15
CA GLY A 285 -15.10 11.59 17.10
C GLY A 285 -14.36 11.17 15.81
N VAL A 286 -14.08 12.10 14.89
CA VAL A 286 -13.27 11.81 13.68
C VAL A 286 -11.86 11.39 14.07
N PHE A 287 -11.34 10.34 13.44
CA PHE A 287 -9.98 9.84 13.65
C PHE A 287 -8.99 10.60 12.75
N PHE A 288 -8.03 11.29 13.34
CA PHE A 288 -6.95 11.94 12.61
C PHE A 288 -5.85 10.92 12.36
N VAL A 289 -5.83 10.36 11.13
CA VAL A 289 -4.84 9.34 10.75
C VAL A 289 -3.55 10.02 10.35
N LYS A 290 -2.49 9.72 11.08
CA LYS A 290 -1.17 10.31 10.86
C LYS A 290 -0.38 9.52 9.82
N GLU A 291 0.49 10.23 9.08
CA GLU A 291 1.55 9.67 8.23
C GLU A 291 1.09 8.77 7.07
N LEU A 292 -0.21 8.60 6.85
CA LEU A 292 -0.76 7.81 5.75
C LEU A 292 -1.48 8.70 4.74
N ASN A 293 -1.41 8.31 3.46
CA ASN A 293 -2.31 8.82 2.44
C ASN A 293 -3.70 8.18 2.57
N ALA A 294 -4.68 8.67 1.81
CA ALA A 294 -6.07 8.25 1.96
C ALA A 294 -6.30 6.78 1.62
N GLN A 295 -5.65 6.25 0.60
CA GLN A 295 -5.80 4.86 0.19
C GLN A 295 -5.30 3.89 1.26
N LYS A 296 -4.19 4.21 1.93
CA LYS A 296 -3.68 3.41 3.06
C LYS A 296 -4.51 3.60 4.33
N ALA A 297 -4.96 4.83 4.62
CA ALA A 297 -5.89 5.08 5.73
C ALA A 297 -7.20 4.32 5.55
N ARG A 298 -7.68 4.20 4.31
CA ARG A 298 -8.83 3.37 3.95
C ARG A 298 -8.59 1.89 4.28
N LEU A 299 -7.45 1.35 3.87
CA LEU A 299 -7.09 -0.04 4.18
C LEU A 299 -6.93 -0.23 5.70
N LYS A 300 -6.30 0.73 6.40
CA LYS A 300 -6.16 0.71 7.86
C LYS A 300 -7.53 0.57 8.54
N LEU A 301 -8.50 1.40 8.15
CA LEU A 301 -9.85 1.33 8.70
C LEU A 301 -10.56 0.03 8.34
N LEU A 302 -10.52 -0.39 7.07
CA LEU A 302 -11.14 -1.62 6.61
C LEU A 302 -10.60 -2.86 7.34
N ILE A 303 -9.28 -2.95 7.51
CA ILE A 303 -8.61 -4.04 8.24
C ILE A 303 -9.04 -4.03 9.71
N ALA A 304 -9.01 -2.87 10.37
CA ALA A 304 -9.40 -2.73 11.77
C ALA A 304 -10.85 -3.19 12.01
N LEU A 305 -11.76 -2.82 11.14
CA LEU A 305 -13.18 -3.24 11.21
C LEU A 305 -13.32 -4.76 11.04
N ASN A 306 -12.60 -5.36 10.07
CA ASN A 306 -12.61 -6.81 9.88
C ASN A 306 -11.91 -7.58 11.02
N ALA A 307 -10.95 -6.95 11.70
CA ALA A 307 -10.35 -7.49 12.93
C ALA A 307 -11.24 -7.32 14.17
N GLY A 308 -12.42 -6.70 14.02
CA GLY A 308 -13.40 -6.53 15.10
C GLY A 308 -13.10 -5.38 16.06
N LEU A 309 -12.17 -4.48 15.75
CA LEU A 309 -11.85 -3.32 16.59
C LEU A 309 -13.03 -2.35 16.63
N LYS A 310 -13.35 -1.85 17.84
CA LYS A 310 -14.46 -0.92 18.09
C LYS A 310 -14.09 0.12 19.15
N GLY A 311 -14.85 1.20 19.18
CA GLY A 311 -14.74 2.22 20.24
C GLY A 311 -13.33 2.74 20.45
N GLN A 312 -12.82 2.66 21.68
CA GLN A 312 -11.50 3.20 22.03
C GLN A 312 -10.33 2.40 21.42
N GLU A 313 -10.48 1.08 21.21
CA GLU A 313 -9.45 0.26 20.55
C GLU A 313 -9.27 0.67 19.09
N LEU A 314 -10.40 0.85 18.37
CA LEU A 314 -10.38 1.36 17.00
C LEU A 314 -9.73 2.74 16.94
N ARG A 315 -10.11 3.66 17.84
CA ARG A 315 -9.51 4.99 17.91
C ARG A 315 -8.00 4.92 18.12
N ASN A 316 -7.55 4.18 19.13
CA ASN A 316 -6.12 4.04 19.44
C ASN A 316 -5.34 3.50 18.24
N TYR A 317 -5.88 2.50 17.54
CA TYR A 317 -5.27 1.95 16.35
C TYR A 317 -5.23 2.96 15.19
N MET A 318 -6.32 3.68 14.94
CA MET A 318 -6.41 4.62 13.82
C MET A 318 -5.50 5.85 13.99
N GLU A 319 -5.36 6.37 15.21
CA GLU A 319 -4.60 7.59 15.54
C GLU A 319 -3.12 7.33 15.89
N GLY A 320 -2.76 6.08 16.21
CA GLY A 320 -1.38 5.59 16.43
C GLY A 320 -0.78 5.09 15.15
#